data_e0f5ebf8b519201138b9454e84086ca6
#
_entry.id   e0f5ebf8b519201138b9454e84086ca6
#
_cell.length_a   1.000
_cell.length_b   1.000
_cell.length_c   1.000
_cell.angle_alpha   90.00
_cell.angle_beta   90.00
_cell.angle_gamma   90.00
#
_symmetry.space_group_name_H-M   'P 1'
#
loop_
_entity.id
_entity.type
_entity.pdbx_description
1 polymer ?
#
loop_
_entity_poly.entity_id
_entity_poly.type
_entity_poly.pdbx_seq_one_letter_code
_entity_poly.pdbx_strand_id
1 'polypeptide(L)'
;VPGTDRFRSTLARGPILLDAAMGTRLIARGLDLARQDPSAWVLDRPEEVLGLHRRDVAAGSEAVLTDTFGANRAWLARYGLGARAGAINRRAAELARLAAGPDRLVLGSIGPTASDDPSALREQAEALIESGVDALILETHRLDQALDALGHLVRSSDLPILASLYRWPDPIGEAARALAGAGAGAIGANCLPGMGPAILVARRLRDASDLPIVIKPSPGRASPALFARAVPKLLDCGVGLIGGCCGTDDVHLLALRKALSEPIRDRK
;
A
#
# COMPACT_ATOMS: atom_id res chain seq x y z
N VAL A 1 -12.88 -15.21 -8.70
CA VAL A 1 -11.71 -15.36 -7.83
C VAL A 1 -12.04 -14.69 -6.51
N PRO A 2 -11.92 -15.38 -5.35
CA PRO A 2 -12.41 -14.87 -4.06
C PRO A 2 -11.81 -13.50 -3.66
N GLY A 3 -10.51 -13.26 -3.94
CA GLY A 3 -9.85 -12.00 -3.59
C GLY A 3 -10.36 -10.78 -4.36
N THR A 4 -10.58 -10.92 -5.65
CA THR A 4 -11.09 -9.84 -6.52
C THR A 4 -12.47 -9.38 -6.07
N ASP A 5 -13.37 -10.32 -5.76
CA ASP A 5 -14.73 -10.02 -5.32
C ASP A 5 -14.72 -9.37 -3.93
N ARG A 6 -13.82 -9.79 -3.03
CA ARG A 6 -13.67 -9.17 -1.72
C ARG A 6 -13.20 -7.72 -1.81
N PHE A 7 -12.18 -7.46 -2.60
CA PHE A 7 -11.66 -6.10 -2.78
C PHE A 7 -12.77 -5.17 -3.31
N ARG A 8 -13.43 -5.57 -4.42
CA ARG A 8 -14.49 -4.79 -5.04
C ARG A 8 -15.69 -4.57 -4.11
N SER A 9 -16.15 -5.62 -3.43
CA SER A 9 -17.28 -5.52 -2.50
C SER A 9 -16.96 -4.67 -1.27
N THR A 10 -15.71 -4.69 -0.79
CA THR A 10 -15.27 -3.82 0.32
C THR A 10 -15.25 -2.36 -0.14
N LEU A 11 -14.67 -2.07 -1.30
CA LEU A 11 -14.61 -0.72 -1.84
C LEU A 11 -16.02 -0.15 -2.15
N ALA A 12 -16.95 -0.98 -2.57
CA ALA A 12 -18.35 -0.57 -2.83
C ALA A 12 -19.11 -0.15 -1.56
N ARG A 13 -18.66 -0.55 -0.36
CA ARG A 13 -19.24 -0.12 0.91
C ARG A 13 -18.79 1.26 1.37
N GLY A 14 -17.74 1.79 0.79
CA GLY A 14 -17.17 3.10 1.12
C GLY A 14 -15.66 3.14 1.13
N PRO A 15 -15.07 4.25 1.55
CA PRO A 15 -13.62 4.39 1.63
C PRO A 15 -12.97 3.37 2.57
N ILE A 16 -11.91 2.72 2.12
CA ILE A 16 -11.15 1.71 2.87
C ILE A 16 -10.02 2.41 3.62
N LEU A 17 -9.95 2.23 4.94
CA LEU A 17 -8.80 2.62 5.73
C LEU A 17 -7.72 1.54 5.62
N LEU A 18 -6.59 1.92 5.03
CA LEU A 18 -5.36 1.10 4.97
C LEU A 18 -4.59 1.21 6.29
N ASP A 19 -3.45 0.55 6.35
CA ASP A 19 -2.54 0.56 7.49
C ASP A 19 -1.61 1.79 7.55
N ALA A 20 -0.78 1.83 8.60
CA ALA A 20 0.28 2.80 8.81
C ALA A 20 1.65 2.26 8.32
N ALA A 21 2.68 3.09 8.44
CA ALA A 21 4.03 2.74 8.01
C ALA A 21 4.62 1.58 8.82
N MET A 22 4.92 0.46 8.18
CA MET A 22 5.62 -0.66 8.82
C MET A 22 7.09 -0.30 9.09
N GLY A 23 7.86 0.04 8.06
CA GLY A 23 9.31 0.22 8.16
C GLY A 23 9.74 1.24 9.21
N THR A 24 9.13 2.43 9.29
CA THR A 24 9.49 3.45 10.29
C THR A 24 9.22 2.98 11.73
N ARG A 25 8.19 2.15 11.94
CA ARG A 25 7.89 1.58 13.26
C ARG A 25 8.84 0.45 13.65
N LEU A 26 9.35 -0.33 12.68
CA LEU A 26 10.40 -1.34 12.91
C LEU A 26 11.73 -0.67 13.22
N ILE A 27 12.09 0.42 12.52
CA ILE A 27 13.28 1.24 12.85
C ILE A 27 13.21 1.74 14.29
N ALA A 28 12.07 2.25 14.72
CA ALA A 28 11.88 2.69 16.11
C ALA A 28 12.01 1.54 17.14
N ARG A 29 11.97 0.28 16.69
CA ARG A 29 12.18 -0.94 17.49
C ARG A 29 13.58 -1.53 17.34
N GLY A 30 14.50 -0.79 16.70
CA GLY A 30 15.89 -1.17 16.58
C GLY A 30 16.26 -1.87 15.27
N LEU A 31 15.40 -1.82 14.24
CA LEU A 31 15.80 -2.24 12.89
C LEU A 31 16.87 -1.29 12.35
N ASP A 32 17.99 -1.85 11.93
CA ASP A 32 19.08 -1.13 11.27
C ASP A 32 19.03 -1.39 9.75
N LEU A 33 18.56 -0.40 8.99
CA LEU A 33 18.47 -0.48 7.53
C LEU A 33 19.81 -0.65 6.82
N ALA A 34 20.93 -0.35 7.48
CA ALA A 34 22.25 -0.60 6.91
C ALA A 34 22.60 -2.11 6.90
N ARG A 35 21.93 -2.90 7.72
CA ARG A 35 22.23 -4.32 7.94
C ARG A 35 21.09 -5.25 7.50
N GLN A 36 19.85 -4.78 7.51
CA GLN A 36 18.67 -5.62 7.31
C GLN A 36 17.60 -4.90 6.49
N ASP A 37 16.92 -5.65 5.65
CA ASP A 37 15.65 -5.20 5.09
C ASP A 37 14.53 -5.39 6.13
N PRO A 38 13.53 -4.49 6.23
CA PRO A 38 12.38 -4.64 7.14
C PRO A 38 11.70 -6.01 7.01
N SER A 39 11.53 -6.50 5.79
CA SER A 39 10.87 -7.79 5.52
C SER A 39 11.60 -9.00 6.11
N ALA A 40 12.88 -8.90 6.46
CA ALA A 40 13.58 -9.97 7.16
C ALA A 40 12.96 -10.28 8.53
N TRP A 41 12.35 -9.27 9.19
CA TRP A 41 11.75 -9.45 10.51
C TRP A 41 10.52 -10.34 10.53
N VAL A 42 9.90 -10.60 9.39
CA VAL A 42 8.80 -11.59 9.32
C VAL A 42 9.28 -13.00 9.71
N LEU A 43 10.58 -13.28 9.53
CA LEU A 43 11.23 -14.54 9.94
C LEU A 43 11.99 -14.39 11.26
N ASP A 44 12.70 -13.28 11.44
CA ASP A 44 13.63 -13.09 12.58
C ASP A 44 12.92 -12.59 13.84
N ARG A 45 11.86 -11.77 13.68
CA ARG A 45 11.07 -11.16 14.75
C ARG A 45 9.58 -11.11 14.41
N PRO A 46 8.93 -12.24 14.11
CA PRO A 46 7.55 -12.28 13.61
C PRO A 46 6.55 -11.63 14.56
N GLU A 47 6.77 -11.70 15.87
CA GLU A 47 5.87 -11.11 16.87
C GLU A 47 5.86 -9.57 16.81
N GLU A 48 6.97 -8.94 16.44
CA GLU A 48 7.02 -7.48 16.28
C GLU A 48 6.18 -7.05 15.07
N VAL A 49 6.33 -7.75 13.93
CA VAL A 49 5.56 -7.46 12.72
C VAL A 49 4.07 -7.73 12.96
N LEU A 50 3.73 -8.89 13.53
CA LEU A 50 2.36 -9.25 13.88
C LEU A 50 1.74 -8.25 14.87
N GLY A 51 2.51 -7.83 15.87
CA GLY A 51 2.08 -6.83 16.85
C GLY A 51 1.73 -5.49 16.21
N LEU A 52 2.49 -5.04 15.19
CA LEU A 52 2.21 -3.82 14.44
C LEU A 52 0.93 -3.94 13.60
N HIS A 53 0.75 -5.04 12.86
CA HIS A 53 -0.48 -5.29 12.11
C HIS A 53 -1.71 -5.31 13.03
N ARG A 54 -1.62 -5.97 14.20
CA ARG A 54 -2.71 -5.99 15.19
C ARG A 54 -3.07 -4.60 15.72
N ARG A 55 -2.08 -3.73 15.94
CA ARG A 55 -2.34 -2.33 16.33
C ARG A 55 -3.08 -1.56 15.24
N ASP A 56 -2.71 -1.75 13.98
CA ASP A 56 -3.39 -1.11 12.85
C ASP A 56 -4.84 -1.59 12.73
N VAL A 57 -5.05 -2.88 12.87
CA VAL A 57 -6.40 -3.48 12.90
C VAL A 57 -7.23 -2.94 14.07
N ALA A 58 -6.64 -2.85 15.28
CA ALA A 58 -7.31 -2.28 16.44
C ALA A 58 -7.61 -0.77 16.27
N ALA A 59 -6.79 -0.03 15.52
CA ALA A 59 -7.02 1.35 15.16
C ALA A 59 -8.09 1.54 14.06
N GLY A 60 -8.62 0.44 13.51
CA GLY A 60 -9.72 0.45 12.55
C GLY A 60 -9.33 0.24 11.09
N SER A 61 -8.10 -0.19 10.79
CA SER A 61 -7.72 -0.56 9.41
C SER A 61 -8.62 -1.67 8.89
N GLU A 62 -9.11 -1.48 7.66
CA GLU A 62 -9.94 -2.44 6.92
C GLU A 62 -9.12 -3.24 5.91
N ALA A 63 -7.91 -2.78 5.64
CA ALA A 63 -6.91 -3.49 4.86
C ALA A 63 -5.51 -3.27 5.45
N VAL A 64 -4.70 -4.34 5.50
CA VAL A 64 -3.30 -4.27 5.90
C VAL A 64 -2.40 -4.70 4.74
N LEU A 65 -1.25 -4.04 4.61
CA LEU A 65 -0.26 -4.38 3.61
C LEU A 65 0.74 -5.38 4.22
N THR A 66 1.17 -6.35 3.42
CA THR A 66 2.26 -7.24 3.84
C THR A 66 3.57 -6.46 4.02
N ASP A 67 4.42 -6.88 4.96
CA ASP A 67 5.76 -6.30 5.13
C ASP A 67 6.73 -6.88 4.08
N THR A 68 6.48 -6.56 2.80
CA THR A 68 7.18 -7.14 1.65
C THR A 68 7.65 -6.12 0.62
N PHE A 69 7.66 -4.82 0.95
CA PHE A 69 8.08 -3.77 0.02
C PHE A 69 9.43 -4.07 -0.65
N GLY A 70 10.45 -4.47 0.12
CA GLY A 70 11.78 -4.85 -0.37
C GLY A 70 11.98 -6.36 -0.58
N ALA A 71 10.94 -7.17 -0.51
CA ALA A 71 11.08 -8.63 -0.43
C ALA A 71 11.25 -9.33 -1.78
N ASN A 72 11.75 -8.63 -2.82
CA ASN A 72 12.15 -9.28 -4.06
C ASN A 72 13.59 -9.83 -3.96
N ARG A 73 13.88 -10.89 -4.72
CA ARG A 73 15.15 -11.59 -4.68
C ARG A 73 16.35 -10.67 -4.95
N ALA A 74 16.22 -9.76 -5.90
CA ALA A 74 17.32 -8.86 -6.28
C ALA A 74 17.63 -7.85 -5.17
N TRP A 75 16.62 -7.30 -4.51
CA TRP A 75 16.80 -6.39 -3.38
C TRP A 75 17.36 -7.11 -2.16
N LEU A 76 16.79 -8.25 -1.79
CA LEU A 76 17.21 -9.06 -0.65
C LEU A 76 18.63 -9.64 -0.80
N ALA A 77 19.11 -9.84 -2.03
CA ALA A 77 20.49 -10.29 -2.29
C ALA A 77 21.53 -9.32 -1.69
N ARG A 78 21.23 -8.03 -1.57
CA ARG A 78 22.08 -7.02 -0.93
C ARG A 78 22.37 -7.31 0.55
N TYR A 79 21.49 -8.10 1.18
CA TYR A 79 21.57 -8.53 2.58
C TYR A 79 21.87 -10.04 2.71
N GLY A 80 22.25 -10.72 1.61
CA GLY A 80 22.47 -12.17 1.62
C GLY A 80 21.21 -13.02 1.73
N LEU A 81 20.02 -12.42 1.56
CA LEU A 81 18.72 -13.06 1.76
C LEU A 81 17.98 -13.40 0.46
N GLY A 82 18.60 -13.22 -0.71
CA GLY A 82 17.95 -13.43 -2.01
C GLY A 82 17.27 -14.79 -2.15
N ALA A 83 17.91 -15.87 -1.72
CA ALA A 83 17.35 -17.23 -1.76
C ALA A 83 16.15 -17.44 -0.81
N ARG A 84 15.91 -16.53 0.14
CA ARG A 84 14.81 -16.58 1.10
C ARG A 84 13.58 -15.75 0.67
N ALA A 85 13.62 -15.07 -0.47
CA ALA A 85 12.57 -14.15 -0.92
C ALA A 85 11.18 -14.81 -0.88
N GLY A 86 11.01 -16.01 -1.46
CA GLY A 86 9.73 -16.71 -1.43
C GLY A 86 9.25 -17.04 -0.01
N ALA A 87 10.13 -17.45 0.89
CA ALA A 87 9.78 -17.74 2.29
C ALA A 87 9.37 -16.47 3.05
N ILE A 88 10.07 -15.35 2.82
CA ILE A 88 9.77 -14.05 3.41
C ILE A 88 8.39 -13.57 2.96
N ASN A 89 8.10 -13.61 1.66
CA ASN A 89 6.80 -13.17 1.14
C ASN A 89 5.63 -14.00 1.66
N ARG A 90 5.76 -15.34 1.69
CA ARG A 90 4.73 -16.23 2.26
C ARG A 90 4.50 -15.95 3.73
N ARG A 91 5.58 -15.82 4.52
CA ARG A 91 5.46 -15.54 5.95
C ARG A 91 4.85 -14.18 6.23
N ALA A 92 5.20 -13.14 5.46
CA ALA A 92 4.61 -11.81 5.60
C ALA A 92 3.10 -11.83 5.33
N ALA A 93 2.67 -12.51 4.28
CA ALA A 93 1.24 -12.66 3.95
C ALA A 93 0.49 -13.43 5.06
N GLU A 94 1.09 -14.49 5.61
CA GLU A 94 0.53 -15.25 6.76
C GLU A 94 0.34 -14.34 7.99
N LEU A 95 1.36 -13.57 8.38
CA LEU A 95 1.28 -12.67 9.54
C LEU A 95 0.24 -11.57 9.33
N ALA A 96 0.18 -10.98 8.13
CA ALA A 96 -0.82 -9.99 7.78
C ALA A 96 -2.24 -10.59 7.86
N ARG A 97 -2.46 -11.81 7.32
CA ARG A 97 -3.75 -12.49 7.38
C ARG A 97 -4.13 -12.86 8.81
N LEU A 98 -3.17 -13.31 9.63
CA LEU A 98 -3.40 -13.63 11.04
C LEU A 98 -3.87 -12.40 11.85
N ALA A 99 -3.36 -11.22 11.52
CA ALA A 99 -3.80 -9.96 12.13
C ALA A 99 -5.13 -9.47 11.58
N ALA A 100 -5.31 -9.51 10.25
CA ALA A 100 -6.51 -9.04 9.56
C ALA A 100 -7.75 -9.87 9.87
N GLY A 101 -7.58 -11.16 10.15
CA GLY A 101 -8.69 -12.10 10.28
C GLY A 101 -9.41 -12.35 8.95
N PRO A 102 -10.60 -12.98 8.98
CA PRO A 102 -11.32 -13.35 7.76
C PRO A 102 -11.99 -12.16 7.05
N ASP A 103 -12.29 -11.09 7.75
CA ASP A 103 -13.18 -10.02 7.23
C ASP A 103 -12.45 -8.83 6.60
N ARG A 104 -11.16 -8.68 6.87
CA ARG A 104 -10.34 -7.57 6.34
C ARG A 104 -9.50 -7.99 5.15
N LEU A 105 -9.13 -7.02 4.33
CA LEU A 105 -8.26 -7.24 3.18
C LEU A 105 -6.79 -7.37 3.60
N VAL A 106 -6.05 -8.18 2.86
CA VAL A 106 -4.59 -8.23 2.88
C VAL A 106 -4.09 -7.87 1.48
N LEU A 107 -3.28 -6.83 1.39
CA LEU A 107 -2.68 -6.38 0.14
C LEU A 107 -1.20 -6.76 0.10
N GLY A 108 -0.78 -7.45 -0.95
CA GLY A 108 0.63 -7.76 -1.17
C GLY A 108 1.39 -6.52 -1.61
N SER A 109 2.27 -5.98 -0.74
CA SER A 109 3.07 -4.79 -1.05
C SER A 109 4.30 -5.16 -1.87
N ILE A 110 4.49 -4.50 -3.00
CA ILE A 110 5.61 -4.69 -3.92
C ILE A 110 6.26 -3.33 -4.20
N GLY A 111 7.50 -3.17 -3.76
CA GLY A 111 8.33 -2.01 -4.09
C GLY A 111 9.09 -2.18 -5.40
N PRO A 112 9.80 -1.14 -5.88
CA PRO A 112 10.63 -1.23 -7.06
C PRO A 112 11.70 -2.33 -6.93
N THR A 113 11.97 -3.03 -8.00
CA THR A 113 13.06 -3.99 -8.04
C THR A 113 14.41 -3.27 -8.17
N ALA A 114 15.47 -3.87 -7.62
CA ALA A 114 16.84 -3.38 -7.81
C ALA A 114 17.48 -3.88 -9.10
N SER A 115 16.71 -4.51 -9.98
CA SER A 115 17.17 -5.17 -11.21
C SER A 115 16.16 -4.95 -12.33
N ASP A 116 16.65 -4.87 -13.55
CA ASP A 116 15.81 -4.84 -14.76
C ASP A 116 15.25 -6.24 -15.11
N ASP A 117 15.63 -7.29 -14.36
CA ASP A 117 15.11 -8.64 -14.53
C ASP A 117 13.67 -8.74 -13.96
N PRO A 118 12.66 -8.91 -14.81
CA PRO A 118 11.27 -9.01 -14.36
C PRO A 118 10.97 -10.30 -13.59
N SER A 119 11.89 -11.28 -13.60
CA SER A 119 11.69 -12.53 -12.86
C SER A 119 11.63 -12.32 -11.36
N ALA A 120 12.39 -11.35 -10.81
CA ALA A 120 12.37 -11.03 -9.38
C ALA A 120 11.01 -10.47 -8.94
N LEU A 121 10.38 -9.64 -9.77
CA LEU A 121 9.04 -9.11 -9.54
C LEU A 121 7.99 -10.24 -9.58
N ARG A 122 8.06 -11.09 -10.61
CA ARG A 122 7.12 -12.21 -10.78
C ARG A 122 7.19 -13.20 -9.63
N GLU A 123 8.40 -13.61 -9.23
CA GLU A 123 8.62 -14.51 -8.10
C GLU A 123 8.00 -13.96 -6.80
N GLN A 124 8.17 -12.66 -6.54
CA GLN A 124 7.56 -12.00 -5.39
C GLN A 124 6.03 -12.01 -5.48
N ALA A 125 5.49 -11.62 -6.62
CA ALA A 125 4.04 -11.56 -6.83
C ALA A 125 3.40 -12.95 -6.74
N GLU A 126 3.99 -13.97 -7.36
CA GLU A 126 3.52 -15.37 -7.31
C GLU A 126 3.46 -15.86 -5.85
N ALA A 127 4.52 -15.64 -5.07
CA ALA A 127 4.53 -16.04 -3.66
C ALA A 127 3.44 -15.35 -2.83
N LEU A 128 3.13 -14.09 -3.10
CA LEU A 128 2.04 -13.34 -2.45
C LEU A 128 0.67 -13.84 -2.89
N ILE A 129 0.47 -14.07 -4.20
CA ILE A 129 -0.79 -14.57 -4.77
C ILE A 129 -1.11 -15.96 -4.22
N GLU A 130 -0.14 -16.87 -4.24
CA GLU A 130 -0.26 -18.22 -3.68
C GLU A 130 -0.60 -18.22 -2.19
N SER A 131 -0.14 -17.18 -1.46
CA SER A 131 -0.44 -17.00 -0.03
C SER A 131 -1.82 -16.40 0.24
N GLY A 132 -2.63 -16.13 -0.79
CA GLY A 132 -4.01 -15.70 -0.65
C GLY A 132 -4.19 -14.24 -0.26
N VAL A 133 -3.36 -13.33 -0.77
CA VAL A 133 -3.63 -11.89 -0.67
C VAL A 133 -4.86 -11.51 -1.50
N ASP A 134 -5.55 -10.43 -1.13
CA ASP A 134 -6.81 -10.01 -1.80
C ASP A 134 -6.55 -9.05 -2.98
N ALA A 135 -5.39 -8.41 -3.02
CA ALA A 135 -4.91 -7.54 -4.09
C ALA A 135 -3.39 -7.39 -4.01
N LEU A 136 -2.77 -6.87 -5.05
CA LEU A 136 -1.39 -6.42 -5.05
C LEU A 136 -1.34 -4.89 -5.08
N ILE A 137 -0.34 -4.29 -4.44
CA ILE A 137 -0.08 -2.85 -4.51
C ILE A 137 1.39 -2.58 -4.87
N LEU A 138 1.58 -1.94 -6.00
CA LEU A 138 2.88 -1.43 -6.45
C LEU A 138 3.12 -0.09 -5.74
N GLU A 139 3.99 -0.05 -4.73
CA GLU A 139 4.28 1.15 -3.95
C GLU A 139 5.58 1.81 -4.38
N THR A 140 5.58 3.15 -4.43
CA THR A 140 6.81 3.96 -4.65
C THR A 140 7.45 3.76 -6.03
N HIS A 141 6.70 3.22 -7.00
CA HIS A 141 7.19 3.08 -8.37
C HIS A 141 7.22 4.41 -9.11
N ARG A 142 8.13 4.53 -10.08
CA ARG A 142 8.00 5.51 -11.16
C ARG A 142 7.00 4.99 -12.20
N LEU A 143 6.52 5.86 -13.08
CA LEU A 143 5.53 5.48 -14.09
C LEU A 143 6.01 4.34 -15.00
N ASP A 144 7.23 4.42 -15.51
CA ASP A 144 7.84 3.40 -16.37
C ASP A 144 7.89 2.02 -15.67
N GLN A 145 8.34 2.01 -14.42
CA GLN A 145 8.40 0.80 -13.61
C GLN A 145 7.01 0.21 -13.30
N ALA A 146 6.03 1.07 -13.02
CA ALA A 146 4.67 0.63 -12.75
C ALA A 146 3.99 0.05 -14.01
N LEU A 147 4.22 0.64 -15.18
CA LEU A 147 3.71 0.14 -16.45
C LEU A 147 4.32 -1.21 -16.81
N ASP A 148 5.62 -1.36 -16.64
CA ASP A 148 6.32 -2.63 -16.86
C ASP A 148 5.80 -3.72 -15.91
N ALA A 149 5.71 -3.41 -14.61
CA ALA A 149 5.18 -4.34 -13.61
C ALA A 149 3.73 -4.75 -13.94
N LEU A 150 2.84 -3.81 -14.27
CA LEU A 150 1.47 -4.11 -14.69
C LEU A 150 1.45 -5.02 -15.92
N GLY A 151 2.28 -4.73 -16.93
CA GLY A 151 2.39 -5.53 -18.14
C GLY A 151 2.74 -7.01 -17.87
N HIS A 152 3.42 -7.31 -16.81
CA HIS A 152 3.72 -8.69 -16.37
C HIS A 152 2.60 -9.27 -15.49
N LEU A 153 2.11 -8.53 -14.51
CA LEU A 153 1.25 -9.05 -13.45
C LEU A 153 -0.20 -9.25 -13.89
N VAL A 154 -0.77 -8.37 -14.73
CA VAL A 154 -2.15 -8.51 -15.24
C VAL A 154 -2.36 -9.74 -16.11
N ARG A 155 -1.27 -10.31 -16.66
CA ARG A 155 -1.35 -11.56 -17.45
C ARG A 155 -1.23 -12.81 -16.58
N SER A 156 -0.73 -12.69 -15.36
CA SER A 156 -0.47 -13.82 -14.47
C SER A 156 -1.46 -13.93 -13.32
N SER A 157 -2.34 -12.95 -13.13
CA SER A 157 -3.29 -12.94 -12.01
C SER A 157 -4.54 -12.14 -12.32
N ASP A 158 -5.68 -12.61 -11.83
CA ASP A 158 -6.97 -11.88 -11.85
C ASP A 158 -7.13 -10.93 -10.64
N LEU A 159 -6.17 -10.90 -9.72
CA LEU A 159 -6.24 -10.01 -8.57
C LEU A 159 -6.14 -8.55 -8.99
N PRO A 160 -6.86 -7.63 -8.32
CA PRO A 160 -6.67 -6.20 -8.52
C PRO A 160 -5.23 -5.79 -8.23
N ILE A 161 -4.64 -5.01 -9.12
CA ILE A 161 -3.29 -4.46 -8.95
C ILE A 161 -3.41 -2.94 -8.83
N LEU A 162 -3.01 -2.42 -7.70
CA LEU A 162 -3.04 -1.00 -7.41
C LEU A 162 -1.68 -0.39 -7.77
N ALA A 163 -1.65 0.70 -8.53
CA ALA A 163 -0.42 1.42 -8.87
C ALA A 163 -0.30 2.71 -8.06
N SER A 164 0.56 2.71 -7.03
CA SER A 164 0.81 3.85 -6.17
C SER A 164 2.18 4.46 -6.48
N LEU A 165 2.20 5.59 -7.17
CA LEU A 165 3.43 6.23 -7.59
C LEU A 165 4.00 7.13 -6.49
N TYR A 166 5.31 7.19 -6.40
CA TYR A 166 6.02 8.11 -5.54
C TYR A 166 6.10 9.52 -6.15
N ARG A 167 6.25 9.63 -7.46
CA ARG A 167 6.23 10.87 -8.23
C ARG A 167 5.39 10.70 -9.47
N TRP A 168 4.47 11.61 -9.66
CA TRP A 168 3.66 11.67 -10.87
C TRP A 168 4.34 12.59 -11.89
N PRO A 169 4.50 12.15 -13.14
CA PRO A 169 4.98 13.03 -14.21
C PRO A 169 3.92 14.07 -14.60
N ASP A 170 4.35 15.13 -15.24
CA ASP A 170 3.45 16.11 -15.83
C ASP A 170 3.42 15.88 -17.35
N PRO A 171 2.22 15.79 -17.97
CA PRO A 171 0.89 15.94 -17.37
C PRO A 171 0.39 14.63 -16.68
N ILE A 172 -0.08 14.77 -15.46
CA ILE A 172 -0.61 13.63 -14.65
C ILE A 172 -1.68 12.83 -15.41
N GLY A 173 -2.53 13.50 -16.19
CA GLY A 173 -3.63 12.84 -16.90
C GLY A 173 -3.19 11.80 -17.92
N GLU A 174 -2.08 11.99 -18.60
CA GLU A 174 -1.55 11.00 -19.54
C GLU A 174 -1.05 9.75 -18.79
N ALA A 175 -0.33 9.95 -17.71
CA ALA A 175 0.17 8.88 -16.89
C ALA A 175 -0.98 8.07 -16.23
N ALA A 176 -2.03 8.74 -15.76
CA ALA A 176 -3.21 8.09 -15.20
C ALA A 176 -3.92 7.22 -16.24
N ARG A 177 -4.12 7.74 -17.46
CA ARG A 177 -4.71 6.97 -18.57
C ARG A 177 -3.82 5.80 -19.00
N ALA A 178 -2.49 5.98 -19.01
CA ALA A 178 -1.56 4.91 -19.34
C ALA A 178 -1.65 3.75 -18.33
N LEU A 179 -1.69 4.05 -17.03
CA LEU A 179 -1.86 3.03 -15.98
C LEU A 179 -3.22 2.34 -16.07
N ALA A 180 -4.30 3.08 -16.33
CA ALA A 180 -5.62 2.52 -16.54
C ALA A 180 -5.64 1.57 -17.74
N GLY A 181 -5.06 2.00 -18.89
CA GLY A 181 -4.94 1.17 -20.09
C GLY A 181 -4.05 -0.05 -19.91
N ALA A 182 -3.07 0.01 -18.99
CA ALA A 182 -2.25 -1.15 -18.62
C ALA A 182 -2.93 -2.13 -17.65
N GLY A 183 -4.17 -1.85 -17.22
CA GLY A 183 -4.98 -2.74 -16.40
C GLY A 183 -4.83 -2.50 -14.88
N ALA A 184 -4.40 -1.32 -14.45
CA ALA A 184 -4.44 -0.98 -13.04
C ALA A 184 -5.88 -1.04 -12.50
N GLY A 185 -6.07 -1.69 -11.35
CA GLY A 185 -7.34 -1.77 -10.63
C GLY A 185 -7.64 -0.55 -9.75
N ALA A 186 -6.59 0.20 -9.39
CA ALA A 186 -6.63 1.50 -8.75
C ALA A 186 -5.33 2.26 -9.02
N ILE A 187 -5.37 3.58 -8.95
CA ILE A 187 -4.18 4.43 -9.11
C ILE A 187 -4.02 5.37 -7.92
N GLY A 188 -2.82 5.82 -7.65
CA GLY A 188 -2.64 6.74 -6.53
C GLY A 188 -1.21 7.10 -6.22
N ALA A 189 -0.99 7.58 -5.01
CA ALA A 189 0.33 8.04 -4.58
C ALA A 189 0.62 7.73 -3.11
N ASN A 190 1.87 7.43 -2.82
CA ASN A 190 2.37 7.25 -1.46
C ASN A 190 3.63 8.11 -1.23
N CYS A 191 4.06 8.17 0.04
CA CYS A 191 5.21 8.98 0.47
C CYS A 191 5.13 10.47 0.13
N LEU A 192 3.94 10.99 -0.14
CA LEU A 192 3.74 12.42 -0.38
C LEU A 192 4.05 13.22 0.90
N PRO A 193 4.73 14.39 0.80
CA PRO A 193 5.11 15.17 1.97
C PRO A 193 3.90 15.95 2.53
N GLY A 194 3.02 15.26 3.25
CA GLY A 194 1.83 15.83 3.88
C GLY A 194 0.57 15.81 3.02
N MET A 195 -0.50 16.32 3.60
CA MET A 195 -1.85 16.27 3.03
C MET A 195 -2.10 17.27 1.89
N GLY A 196 -1.39 18.38 1.85
CA GLY A 196 -1.55 19.39 0.77
C GLY A 196 -1.22 18.80 -0.62
N PRO A 197 -0.01 18.29 -0.84
CA PRO A 197 0.34 17.58 -2.07
C PRO A 197 -0.56 16.37 -2.34
N ALA A 198 -0.99 15.64 -1.31
CA ALA A 198 -1.89 14.51 -1.45
C ALA A 198 -3.26 14.89 -2.06
N ILE A 199 -3.87 15.98 -1.58
CA ILE A 199 -5.13 16.50 -2.12
C ILE A 199 -4.95 16.95 -3.58
N LEU A 200 -3.86 17.64 -3.89
CA LEU A 200 -3.58 18.11 -5.24
C LEU A 200 -3.47 16.94 -6.24
N VAL A 201 -2.71 15.90 -5.87
CA VAL A 201 -2.56 14.70 -6.70
C VAL A 201 -3.92 13.99 -6.84
N ALA A 202 -4.65 13.77 -5.74
CA ALA A 202 -5.95 13.09 -5.77
C ALA A 202 -6.93 13.79 -6.71
N ARG A 203 -7.01 15.13 -6.66
CA ARG A 203 -7.87 15.93 -7.55
C ARG A 203 -7.51 15.70 -9.01
N ARG A 204 -6.23 15.85 -9.37
CA ARG A 204 -5.76 15.65 -10.75
C ARG A 204 -5.99 14.22 -11.26
N LEU A 205 -5.89 13.22 -10.38
CA LEU A 205 -6.20 11.84 -10.72
C LEU A 205 -7.68 11.64 -11.00
N ARG A 206 -8.54 12.24 -10.17
CA ARG A 206 -10.01 12.19 -10.36
C ARG A 206 -10.42 12.84 -11.68
N ASP A 207 -9.81 13.98 -12.03
CA ASP A 207 -10.10 14.67 -13.29
C ASP A 207 -9.66 13.85 -14.53
N ALA A 208 -8.77 12.87 -14.35
CA ALA A 208 -8.15 12.11 -15.45
C ALA A 208 -8.63 10.66 -15.56
N SER A 209 -9.27 10.10 -14.54
CA SER A 209 -9.61 8.66 -14.49
C SER A 209 -10.76 8.38 -13.53
N ASP A 210 -11.60 7.40 -13.87
CA ASP A 210 -12.66 6.88 -13.01
C ASP A 210 -12.19 5.75 -12.08
N LEU A 211 -10.93 5.35 -12.16
CA LEU A 211 -10.37 4.33 -11.27
C LEU A 211 -10.44 4.77 -9.81
N PRO A 212 -10.58 3.81 -8.88
CA PRO A 212 -10.41 4.08 -7.45
C PRO A 212 -9.05 4.72 -7.18
N ILE A 213 -9.03 5.71 -6.28
CA ILE A 213 -7.81 6.45 -5.94
C ILE A 213 -7.31 5.98 -4.57
N VAL A 214 -6.02 5.62 -4.50
CA VAL A 214 -5.31 5.27 -3.26
C VAL A 214 -4.34 6.39 -2.87
N ILE A 215 -4.44 6.86 -1.63
CA ILE A 215 -3.56 7.92 -1.10
C ILE A 215 -2.98 7.50 0.26
N LYS A 216 -1.64 7.45 0.33
CA LYS A 216 -0.86 7.14 1.55
C LYS A 216 0.20 8.22 1.79
N PRO A 217 -0.15 9.38 2.37
CA PRO A 217 0.80 10.46 2.62
C PRO A 217 1.62 10.23 3.88
N SER A 218 2.77 10.89 3.97
CA SER A 218 3.57 11.00 5.19
C SER A 218 3.09 12.20 6.00
N PRO A 219 3.02 12.14 7.34
CA PRO A 219 2.48 13.24 8.15
C PRO A 219 3.46 14.42 8.26
N GLY A 220 4.76 14.20 8.00
CA GLY A 220 5.78 15.19 8.26
C GLY A 220 5.82 15.55 9.77
N ARG A 221 5.57 16.81 10.09
CA ARG A 221 5.48 17.31 11.49
C ARG A 221 4.04 17.50 11.95
N ALA A 222 3.05 17.11 11.15
CA ALA A 222 1.64 17.26 11.52
C ALA A 222 1.29 16.29 12.66
N SER A 223 0.54 16.79 13.63
CA SER A 223 -0.06 15.90 14.64
C SER A 223 -1.11 14.99 13.97
N PRO A 224 -1.43 13.83 14.57
CA PRO A 224 -2.46 12.94 14.04
C PRO A 224 -3.80 13.64 13.76
N ALA A 225 -4.23 14.53 14.66
CA ALA A 225 -5.45 15.31 14.47
C ALA A 225 -5.37 16.28 13.28
N LEU A 226 -4.24 16.98 13.11
CA LEU A 226 -4.02 17.87 11.97
C LEU A 226 -3.93 17.09 10.66
N PHE A 227 -3.28 15.94 10.67
CA PHE A 227 -3.18 15.03 9.54
C PHE A 227 -4.57 14.58 9.07
N ALA A 228 -5.45 14.16 9.99
CA ALA A 228 -6.78 13.67 9.68
C ALA A 228 -7.76 14.78 9.22
N ARG A 229 -7.50 16.06 9.50
CA ARG A 229 -8.36 17.18 9.07
C ARG A 229 -8.56 17.27 7.56
N ALA A 230 -7.66 16.69 6.78
CA ALA A 230 -7.72 16.71 5.33
C ALA A 230 -8.60 15.61 4.72
N VAL A 231 -9.05 14.64 5.52
CA VAL A 231 -9.87 13.51 5.05
C VAL A 231 -11.10 13.96 4.25
N PRO A 232 -11.93 14.93 4.70
CA PRO A 232 -13.08 15.38 3.91
C PRO A 232 -12.68 15.85 2.50
N LYS A 233 -11.58 16.58 2.37
CA LYS A 233 -11.09 17.07 1.07
C LYS A 233 -10.57 15.93 0.16
N LEU A 234 -10.01 14.88 0.74
CA LEU A 234 -9.62 13.68 -0.02
C LEU A 234 -10.85 12.92 -0.51
N LEU A 235 -11.87 12.79 0.33
CA LEU A 235 -13.15 12.18 -0.06
C LEU A 235 -13.85 12.98 -1.17
N ASP A 236 -13.78 14.33 -1.13
CA ASP A 236 -14.25 15.20 -2.21
C ASP A 236 -13.55 14.96 -3.54
N CYS A 237 -12.29 14.54 -3.49
CA CYS A 237 -11.54 14.14 -4.67
C CYS A 237 -11.79 12.67 -5.07
N GLY A 238 -12.73 11.96 -4.42
CA GLY A 238 -13.07 10.58 -4.73
C GLY A 238 -12.02 9.55 -4.31
N VAL A 239 -11.22 9.85 -3.28
CA VAL A 239 -10.27 8.88 -2.71
C VAL A 239 -11.05 7.73 -2.10
N GLY A 240 -10.81 6.52 -2.61
CA GLY A 240 -11.45 5.29 -2.16
C GLY A 240 -10.60 4.46 -1.18
N LEU A 241 -9.29 4.70 -1.14
CA LEU A 241 -8.37 4.02 -0.23
C LEU A 241 -7.45 5.07 0.41
N ILE A 242 -7.44 5.13 1.74
CA ILE A 242 -6.62 6.08 2.48
C ILE A 242 -5.84 5.37 3.58
N GLY A 243 -4.58 5.70 3.73
CA GLY A 243 -3.71 5.17 4.78
C GLY A 243 -2.58 6.12 5.12
N GLY A 244 -1.57 5.60 5.79
CA GLY A 244 -0.37 6.35 6.12
C GLY A 244 0.88 5.82 5.41
N CYS A 245 1.88 6.69 5.20
CA CYS A 245 3.22 6.31 4.78
C CYS A 245 4.22 6.72 5.87
N CYS A 246 5.51 6.82 5.55
CA CYS A 246 6.61 7.04 6.48
C CYS A 246 6.26 8.02 7.61
N GLY A 247 6.46 7.58 8.86
CA GLY A 247 6.20 8.39 10.06
C GLY A 247 4.78 8.29 10.62
N THR A 248 3.86 7.56 9.98
CA THR A 248 2.54 7.28 10.57
C THR A 248 2.57 6.05 11.48
N ASP A 249 1.63 6.02 12.42
CA ASP A 249 1.40 4.94 13.38
C ASP A 249 -0.11 4.72 13.62
N ASP A 250 -0.43 3.84 14.57
CA ASP A 250 -1.80 3.53 14.97
C ASP A 250 -2.57 4.75 15.50
N VAL A 251 -1.88 5.76 16.09
CA VAL A 251 -2.56 7.00 16.54
C VAL A 251 -3.03 7.84 15.34
N HIS A 252 -2.25 7.86 14.26
CA HIS A 252 -2.66 8.49 13.00
C HIS A 252 -3.86 7.76 12.39
N LEU A 253 -3.87 6.43 12.44
CA LEU A 253 -5.01 5.63 11.92
C LEU A 253 -6.29 5.87 12.72
N LEU A 254 -6.20 5.94 14.05
CA LEU A 254 -7.35 6.28 14.91
C LEU A 254 -7.94 7.65 14.52
N ALA A 255 -7.08 8.64 14.26
CA ALA A 255 -7.52 9.97 13.83
C ALA A 255 -8.17 9.94 12.44
N LEU A 256 -7.58 9.20 11.47
CA LEU A 256 -8.16 8.98 10.14
C LEU A 256 -9.50 8.25 10.24
N ARG A 257 -9.60 7.18 11.04
CA ARG A 257 -10.84 6.43 11.24
C ARG A 257 -11.96 7.31 11.78
N LYS A 258 -11.64 8.13 12.78
CA LYS A 258 -12.61 9.10 13.32
C LYS A 258 -13.11 10.04 12.23
N ALA A 259 -12.22 10.64 11.45
CA ALA A 259 -12.58 11.56 10.38
C ALA A 259 -13.38 10.89 9.25
N LEU A 260 -13.11 9.61 8.94
CA LEU A 260 -13.89 8.82 7.97
C LEU A 260 -15.30 8.49 8.47
N SER A 261 -15.50 8.39 9.79
CA SER A 261 -16.79 8.06 10.40
C SER A 261 -17.70 9.28 10.64
N GLU A 262 -17.14 10.49 10.52
CA GLU A 262 -17.92 11.72 10.66
C GLU A 262 -18.83 11.90 9.44
N PRO A 263 -20.13 12.18 9.62
CA PRO A 263 -21.02 12.43 8.51
C PRO A 263 -20.50 13.60 7.69
N ILE A 264 -20.55 13.47 6.38
CA ILE A 264 -20.26 14.57 5.44
C ILE A 264 -21.30 15.63 5.74
N ARG A 265 -20.93 16.62 6.56
CA ARG A 265 -21.81 17.76 6.82
C ARG A 265 -22.09 18.42 5.49
N ASP A 266 -23.38 18.64 5.20
CA ASP A 266 -23.88 19.29 4.00
C ASP A 266 -22.97 20.47 3.62
N ARG A 267 -22.37 20.35 2.47
CA ARG A 267 -21.48 21.35 1.90
C ARG A 267 -22.34 22.38 1.21
N LYS A 268 -22.62 23.48 1.90
CA LYS A 268 -23.03 24.74 1.25
C LYS A 268 -21.79 25.57 0.99
#